data_416d92c336021cfefa418d357c8fcd0e
#
_entry.id   416d92c336021cfefa418d357c8fcd0e
#
_cell.length_a   1.000
_cell.length_b   1.000
_cell.length_c   1.000
_cell.angle_alpha   90.00
_cell.angle_beta   90.00
_cell.angle_gamma   90.00
#
_symmetry.space_group_name_H-M   'P 1'
#
loop_
_entity.id
_entity.type
_entity.pdbx_description
1 polymer ?
#
loop_
_entity_poly.entity_id
_entity_poly.type
_entity_poly.pdbx_seq_one_letter_code
_entity_poly.pdbx_strand_id
1 'polypeptide(L)'
;MNNYGIDIWSDDNFVIEDGLAKVNYKCKPSLISIVKDIRKQDFKGPLLLRFPHITEKQINTLYNTFNSSIKEYDYKGTFNAVFPLKVNQLPNFIHPLINEGKKFNYGLEAGSKAELVIAMTYNNVGSPITVNGFKDKEMIHLGFIAKSMGHNITIIIEGLNELEIIIEVLNETKMECPNIGLRVRLHSGGSGLWAKSGGINSKFGLTSTEILEAYELMEDNNLVKHLTMIHFHIGSAMNSIKPLKKALRESGHIYAELKNLGATNLNSINIGGGLAVEYNAYERTRFYSLTEFANDVIFTLKDIAKQKGVDEPNIFTESGRFISAASTVLITPVL
;
A
#
# COMPACT_ATOMS: atom_id res chain seq x y z
N MET A 1 -7.58 35.94 -10.42
CA MET A 1 -8.76 35.30 -9.82
C MET A 1 -8.27 34.23 -8.89
N ASN A 2 -8.90 34.08 -7.72
CA ASN A 2 -8.54 33.00 -6.81
C ASN A 2 -9.07 31.69 -7.40
N ASN A 3 -8.18 30.80 -7.88
CA ASN A 3 -8.54 29.51 -8.50
C ASN A 3 -8.92 28.43 -7.45
N TYR A 4 -9.30 28.85 -6.23
CA TYR A 4 -9.65 27.94 -5.13
C TYR A 4 -8.56 26.90 -4.84
N GLY A 5 -7.30 27.22 -5.14
CA GLY A 5 -6.15 26.33 -4.97
C GLY A 5 -6.14 25.10 -5.86
N ILE A 6 -6.91 25.09 -6.96
CA ILE A 6 -7.05 23.93 -7.84
C ILE A 6 -5.68 23.46 -8.40
N ASP A 7 -4.77 24.39 -8.62
CA ASP A 7 -3.39 24.12 -9.08
C ASP A 7 -2.53 23.42 -8.01
N ILE A 8 -2.97 23.43 -6.75
CA ILE A 8 -2.27 22.77 -5.63
C ILE A 8 -2.83 21.38 -5.37
N TRP A 9 -4.16 21.28 -5.19
CA TRP A 9 -4.79 20.02 -4.74
C TRP A 9 -5.26 19.09 -5.85
N SER A 10 -5.46 19.62 -7.09
CA SER A 10 -6.09 18.81 -8.14
C SER A 10 -5.16 17.84 -8.86
N ASP A 11 -3.84 18.08 -8.77
CA ASP A 11 -2.83 17.27 -9.49
C ASP A 11 -3.16 17.12 -10.98
N ASP A 12 -3.52 18.28 -11.62
CA ASP A 12 -3.98 18.38 -13.02
C ASP A 12 -5.24 17.56 -13.37
N ASN A 13 -5.97 17.04 -12.40
CA ASN A 13 -7.19 16.31 -12.65
C ASN A 13 -8.40 17.20 -12.91
N PHE A 14 -8.35 18.45 -12.44
CA PHE A 14 -9.36 19.47 -12.66
C PHE A 14 -8.70 20.78 -13.08
N VAL A 15 -9.39 21.55 -13.91
CA VAL A 15 -8.92 22.85 -14.41
C VAL A 15 -10.04 23.88 -14.33
N ILE A 16 -9.68 25.17 -14.24
CA ILE A 16 -10.63 26.27 -14.41
C ILE A 16 -10.52 26.81 -15.84
N GLU A 17 -11.57 26.63 -16.61
CA GLU A 17 -11.68 27.20 -17.97
C GLU A 17 -13.06 27.88 -18.10
N ASP A 18 -13.09 29.04 -18.68
CA ASP A 18 -14.31 29.88 -18.84
C ASP A 18 -15.05 30.14 -17.51
N GLY A 19 -14.29 30.26 -16.41
CA GLY A 19 -14.85 30.46 -15.07
C GLY A 19 -15.51 29.23 -14.47
N LEU A 20 -15.38 28.05 -15.07
CA LEU A 20 -15.97 26.79 -14.64
C LEU A 20 -14.91 25.76 -14.24
N ALA A 21 -15.18 25.03 -13.16
CA ALA A 21 -14.39 23.84 -12.82
C ALA A 21 -14.74 22.70 -13.79
N LYS A 22 -13.76 22.24 -14.55
CA LYS A 22 -13.89 21.16 -15.54
C LYS A 22 -13.01 19.98 -15.15
N VAL A 23 -13.49 18.78 -15.48
CA VAL A 23 -12.68 17.58 -15.38
C VAL A 23 -11.65 17.58 -16.51
N ASN A 24 -10.37 17.48 -16.18
CA ASN A 24 -9.30 17.52 -17.19
C ASN A 24 -9.15 16.16 -17.91
N TYR A 25 -10.19 15.75 -18.61
CA TYR A 25 -10.24 14.49 -19.35
C TYR A 25 -11.12 14.58 -20.60
N LYS A 26 -10.62 14.09 -21.74
CA LYS A 26 -11.35 14.06 -23.03
C LYS A 26 -12.03 15.40 -23.37
N CYS A 27 -13.36 15.45 -23.40
CA CYS A 27 -14.14 16.64 -23.75
C CYS A 27 -14.22 17.68 -22.63
N LYS A 28 -13.50 17.54 -21.55
CA LYS A 28 -13.44 18.46 -20.40
C LYS A 28 -14.84 18.90 -19.89
N PRO A 29 -15.71 17.99 -19.47
CA PRO A 29 -17.03 18.37 -18.98
C PRO A 29 -16.90 19.21 -17.71
N SER A 30 -17.72 20.27 -17.58
CA SER A 30 -17.77 21.04 -16.35
C SER A 30 -18.52 20.28 -15.26
N LEU A 31 -18.10 20.42 -14.01
CA LEU A 31 -18.81 19.81 -12.88
C LEU A 31 -20.28 20.25 -12.85
N ILE A 32 -20.55 21.50 -13.16
CA ILE A 32 -21.92 22.04 -13.18
C ILE A 32 -22.76 21.41 -14.31
N SER A 33 -22.18 21.09 -15.48
CA SER A 33 -22.93 20.40 -16.55
C SER A 33 -23.30 18.97 -16.13
N ILE A 34 -22.38 18.24 -15.48
CA ILE A 34 -22.66 16.90 -14.94
C ILE A 34 -23.80 16.97 -13.91
N VAL A 35 -23.76 17.94 -13.00
CA VAL A 35 -24.81 18.14 -11.99
C VAL A 35 -26.17 18.41 -12.67
N LYS A 36 -26.20 19.30 -13.68
CA LYS A 36 -27.43 19.63 -14.41
C LYS A 36 -28.03 18.39 -15.11
N ASP A 37 -27.18 17.55 -15.69
CA ASP A 37 -27.67 16.34 -16.37
C ASP A 37 -28.23 15.30 -15.38
N ILE A 38 -27.59 15.10 -14.24
CA ILE A 38 -28.12 14.25 -13.17
C ILE A 38 -29.45 14.78 -12.61
N ARG A 39 -29.56 16.11 -12.42
CA ARG A 39 -30.77 16.72 -11.91
C ARG A 39 -31.98 16.63 -12.84
N LYS A 40 -31.78 16.42 -14.14
CA LYS A 40 -32.87 16.10 -15.09
C LYS A 40 -33.59 14.79 -14.75
N GLN A 41 -32.97 13.93 -13.93
CA GLN A 41 -33.56 12.67 -13.42
C GLN A 41 -34.27 12.87 -12.07
N ASP A 42 -34.64 14.11 -11.72
CA ASP A 42 -35.30 14.51 -10.47
C ASP A 42 -34.53 14.22 -9.17
N PHE A 43 -33.23 14.01 -9.24
CA PHE A 43 -32.37 13.85 -8.07
C PHE A 43 -32.01 15.22 -7.47
N LYS A 44 -32.36 15.47 -6.20
CA LYS A 44 -32.18 16.78 -5.52
C LYS A 44 -31.13 16.78 -4.41
N GLY A 45 -30.65 15.63 -3.97
CA GLY A 45 -29.70 15.48 -2.86
C GLY A 45 -28.24 15.85 -3.20
N PRO A 46 -27.34 15.69 -2.24
CA PRO A 46 -25.91 15.77 -2.48
C PRO A 46 -25.45 14.69 -3.47
N LEU A 47 -24.42 15.00 -4.26
CA LEU A 47 -23.88 14.11 -5.27
C LEU A 47 -22.45 13.72 -4.90
N LEU A 48 -22.16 12.44 -4.93
CA LEU A 48 -20.80 11.91 -4.84
C LEU A 48 -20.36 11.43 -6.23
N LEU A 49 -19.59 12.26 -6.91
CA LEU A 49 -19.08 11.95 -8.25
C LEU A 49 -17.78 11.18 -8.15
N ARG A 50 -17.66 10.08 -8.89
CA ARG A 50 -16.43 9.29 -9.00
C ARG A 50 -15.87 9.34 -10.41
N PHE A 51 -14.54 9.45 -10.48
CA PHE A 51 -13.77 9.60 -11.70
C PHE A 51 -12.75 8.45 -11.84
N PRO A 52 -13.15 7.26 -12.34
CA PRO A 52 -12.27 6.09 -12.43
C PRO A 52 -10.96 6.36 -13.18
N HIS A 53 -10.99 7.17 -14.23
CA HIS A 53 -9.79 7.54 -15.00
C HIS A 53 -8.71 8.25 -14.16
N ILE A 54 -9.09 8.90 -13.05
CA ILE A 54 -8.12 9.50 -12.11
C ILE A 54 -7.40 8.37 -11.33
N THR A 55 -8.14 7.35 -10.90
CA THR A 55 -7.55 6.16 -10.27
C THR A 55 -6.59 5.46 -11.23
N GLU A 56 -6.98 5.29 -12.49
CA GLU A 56 -6.13 4.74 -13.56
C GLU A 56 -4.85 5.55 -13.74
N LYS A 57 -4.96 6.90 -13.81
CA LYS A 57 -3.82 7.82 -13.91
C LYS A 57 -2.87 7.63 -12.72
N GLN A 58 -3.40 7.55 -11.50
CA GLN A 58 -2.58 7.43 -10.28
C GLN A 58 -1.83 6.09 -10.22
N ILE A 59 -2.46 4.98 -10.61
CA ILE A 59 -1.79 3.68 -10.72
C ILE A 59 -0.64 3.75 -11.73
N ASN A 60 -0.91 4.27 -12.94
CA ASN A 60 0.09 4.43 -13.99
C ASN A 60 1.25 5.32 -13.52
N THR A 61 0.97 6.45 -12.89
CA THR A 61 1.96 7.37 -12.37
C THR A 61 2.87 6.70 -11.34
N LEU A 62 2.27 5.96 -10.38
CA LEU A 62 3.01 5.25 -9.35
C LEU A 62 4.00 4.24 -9.96
N TYR A 63 3.51 3.35 -10.81
CA TYR A 63 4.34 2.30 -11.44
C TYR A 63 5.39 2.87 -12.38
N ASN A 64 5.02 3.83 -13.23
CA ASN A 64 5.97 4.45 -14.16
C ASN A 64 7.09 5.17 -13.42
N THR A 65 6.80 5.85 -12.31
CA THR A 65 7.82 6.53 -11.52
C THR A 65 8.79 5.54 -10.89
N PHE A 66 8.29 4.49 -10.23
CA PHE A 66 9.18 3.47 -9.66
C PHE A 66 9.97 2.71 -10.72
N ASN A 67 9.36 2.33 -11.84
CA ASN A 67 10.05 1.65 -12.93
C ASN A 67 11.15 2.54 -13.58
N SER A 68 10.91 3.85 -13.66
CA SER A 68 11.92 4.80 -14.11
C SER A 68 13.10 4.85 -13.14
N SER A 69 12.86 4.91 -11.84
CA SER A 69 13.89 4.87 -10.80
C SER A 69 14.66 3.54 -10.80
N ILE A 70 13.96 2.40 -10.93
CA ILE A 70 14.58 1.07 -11.05
C ILE A 70 15.56 1.05 -12.22
N LYS A 71 15.13 1.58 -13.38
CA LYS A 71 15.99 1.65 -14.56
C LYS A 71 17.16 2.61 -14.37
N GLU A 72 16.93 3.79 -13.81
CA GLU A 72 17.96 4.80 -13.58
C GLU A 72 19.08 4.30 -12.66
N TYR A 73 18.70 3.60 -11.59
CA TYR A 73 19.66 3.07 -10.61
C TYR A 73 20.14 1.65 -10.92
N ASP A 74 19.75 1.04 -12.06
CA ASP A 74 20.06 -0.38 -12.37
C ASP A 74 19.73 -1.30 -11.18
N TYR A 75 18.54 -1.13 -10.61
CA TYR A 75 18.04 -1.92 -9.47
C TYR A 75 17.54 -3.28 -9.96
N LYS A 76 17.88 -4.36 -9.26
CA LYS A 76 17.58 -5.73 -9.71
C LYS A 76 16.24 -6.26 -9.20
N GLY A 77 15.70 -5.67 -8.13
CA GLY A 77 14.36 -5.99 -7.65
C GLY A 77 13.26 -5.34 -8.50
N THR A 78 12.02 -5.74 -8.26
CA THR A 78 10.82 -5.22 -8.94
C THR A 78 10.01 -4.31 -8.03
N PHE A 79 9.14 -3.48 -8.63
CA PHE A 79 8.15 -2.72 -7.89
C PHE A 79 6.77 -3.38 -7.98
N ASN A 80 6.10 -3.50 -6.86
CA ASN A 80 4.75 -4.03 -6.71
C ASN A 80 3.94 -3.10 -5.79
N ALA A 81 2.63 -3.13 -5.90
CA ALA A 81 1.76 -2.39 -4.99
C ALA A 81 0.48 -3.16 -4.71
N VAL A 82 -0.09 -2.91 -3.54
CA VAL A 82 -1.40 -3.43 -3.14
C VAL A 82 -2.28 -2.28 -2.66
N PHE A 83 -3.57 -2.33 -2.95
CA PHE A 83 -4.53 -1.32 -2.50
C PHE A 83 -5.17 -1.76 -1.18
N PRO A 84 -5.03 -0.97 -0.10
CA PRO A 84 -5.65 -1.29 1.17
C PRO A 84 -7.17 -1.06 1.12
N LEU A 85 -7.93 -2.14 1.27
CA LEU A 85 -9.40 -2.13 1.16
C LEU A 85 -10.09 -1.23 2.18
N LYS A 86 -9.49 -1.03 3.35
CA LYS A 86 -9.97 -0.06 4.36
C LYS A 86 -10.15 1.37 3.83
N VAL A 87 -9.46 1.75 2.77
CA VAL A 87 -9.54 3.08 2.17
C VAL A 87 -10.82 3.26 1.37
N ASN A 88 -11.16 2.28 0.53
CA ASN A 88 -12.41 2.23 -0.23
C ASN A 88 -12.65 0.81 -0.76
N GLN A 89 -13.64 0.12 -0.19
CA GLN A 89 -13.98 -1.26 -0.54
C GLN A 89 -15.24 -1.38 -1.41
N LEU A 90 -15.77 -0.25 -1.89
CA LEU A 90 -16.98 -0.25 -2.70
C LEU A 90 -16.73 -0.87 -4.09
N PRO A 91 -17.62 -1.74 -4.59
CA PRO A 91 -17.44 -2.41 -5.90
C PRO A 91 -17.19 -1.46 -7.04
N ASN A 92 -17.91 -0.32 -7.09
CA ASN A 92 -17.76 0.69 -8.15
C ASN A 92 -16.41 1.46 -8.10
N PHE A 93 -15.62 1.29 -7.03
CA PHE A 93 -14.24 1.75 -6.96
C PHE A 93 -13.25 0.60 -7.24
N ILE A 94 -13.48 -0.57 -6.64
CA ILE A 94 -12.56 -1.72 -6.74
C ILE A 94 -12.51 -2.29 -8.17
N HIS A 95 -13.65 -2.42 -8.86
CA HIS A 95 -13.67 -2.96 -10.22
C HIS A 95 -12.76 -2.18 -11.21
N PRO A 96 -12.89 -0.86 -11.37
CA PRO A 96 -11.98 -0.09 -12.22
C PRO A 96 -10.51 -0.20 -11.79
N LEU A 97 -10.25 -0.18 -10.48
CA LEU A 97 -8.91 -0.29 -9.91
C LEU A 97 -8.25 -1.62 -10.30
N ILE A 98 -8.94 -2.75 -10.12
CA ILE A 98 -8.42 -4.08 -10.43
C ILE A 98 -8.25 -4.28 -11.94
N ASN A 99 -9.19 -3.78 -12.74
CA ASN A 99 -9.09 -3.88 -14.20
C ASN A 99 -7.87 -3.13 -14.74
N GLU A 100 -7.65 -1.90 -14.30
CA GLU A 100 -6.48 -1.12 -14.70
C GLU A 100 -5.18 -1.68 -14.09
N GLY A 101 -5.23 -2.13 -12.85
CA GLY A 101 -4.11 -2.71 -12.12
C GLY A 101 -3.60 -4.03 -12.69
N LYS A 102 -4.40 -4.75 -13.48
CA LYS A 102 -4.06 -6.07 -14.02
C LYS A 102 -2.74 -6.07 -14.79
N LYS A 103 -2.48 -5.07 -15.61
CA LYS A 103 -1.23 -4.95 -16.39
C LYS A 103 0.04 -4.78 -15.54
N PHE A 104 -0.12 -4.38 -14.28
CA PHE A 104 0.95 -4.18 -13.32
C PHE A 104 0.99 -5.26 -12.24
N ASN A 105 0.15 -6.26 -12.31
CA ASN A 105 -0.02 -7.23 -11.24
C ASN A 105 -0.39 -6.58 -9.89
N TYR A 106 -1.17 -5.46 -9.95
CA TYR A 106 -1.58 -4.70 -8.78
C TYR A 106 -2.53 -5.53 -7.92
N GLY A 107 -2.26 -5.60 -6.62
CA GLY A 107 -2.98 -6.45 -5.71
C GLY A 107 -3.85 -5.70 -4.69
N LEU A 108 -4.33 -6.43 -3.68
CA LEU A 108 -5.15 -5.90 -2.61
C LEU A 108 -4.53 -6.19 -1.23
N GLU A 109 -4.74 -5.27 -0.29
CA GLU A 109 -4.42 -5.47 1.13
C GLU A 109 -5.70 -5.56 1.93
N ALA A 110 -5.76 -6.53 2.84
CA ALA A 110 -6.89 -6.80 3.73
C ALA A 110 -6.44 -6.74 5.20
N GLY A 111 -7.12 -5.93 6.00
CA GLY A 111 -6.89 -5.79 7.44
C GLY A 111 -7.99 -6.41 8.32
N SER A 112 -8.95 -7.13 7.70
CA SER A 112 -10.03 -7.82 8.39
C SER A 112 -10.53 -9.03 7.60
N LYS A 113 -11.27 -9.95 8.25
CA LYS A 113 -11.88 -11.11 7.59
C LYS A 113 -12.77 -10.72 6.42
N ALA A 114 -13.60 -9.70 6.60
CA ALA A 114 -14.48 -9.20 5.53
C ALA A 114 -13.69 -8.66 4.34
N GLU A 115 -12.63 -7.90 4.59
CA GLU A 115 -11.74 -7.39 3.53
C GLU A 115 -10.99 -8.53 2.83
N LEU A 116 -10.58 -9.57 3.56
CA LEU A 116 -9.94 -10.74 2.95
C LEU A 116 -10.88 -11.47 1.99
N VAL A 117 -12.15 -11.66 2.37
CA VAL A 117 -13.17 -12.25 1.48
C VAL A 117 -13.38 -11.39 0.23
N ILE A 118 -13.41 -10.06 0.38
CA ILE A 118 -13.48 -9.13 -0.75
C ILE A 118 -12.24 -9.29 -1.64
N ALA A 119 -11.05 -9.33 -1.05
CA ALA A 119 -9.80 -9.51 -1.80
C ALA A 119 -9.80 -10.83 -2.59
N MET A 120 -10.18 -11.95 -1.96
CA MET A 120 -10.31 -13.25 -2.64
C MET A 120 -11.30 -13.23 -3.81
N THR A 121 -12.35 -12.39 -3.72
CA THR A 121 -13.40 -12.31 -4.73
C THR A 121 -12.97 -11.46 -5.95
N TYR A 122 -12.29 -10.34 -5.71
CA TYR A 122 -12.02 -9.34 -6.74
C TYR A 122 -10.59 -9.35 -7.28
N ASN A 123 -9.62 -9.88 -6.53
CA ASN A 123 -8.23 -9.82 -6.95
C ASN A 123 -7.97 -10.66 -8.20
N ASN A 124 -7.13 -10.16 -9.09
CA ASN A 124 -6.71 -10.93 -10.26
C ASN A 124 -5.87 -12.15 -9.83
N VAL A 125 -6.02 -13.25 -10.55
CA VAL A 125 -5.20 -14.45 -10.33
C VAL A 125 -3.72 -14.10 -10.49
N GLY A 126 -2.90 -14.49 -9.49
CA GLY A 126 -1.47 -14.19 -9.45
C GLY A 126 -1.10 -12.84 -8.83
N SER A 127 -2.02 -11.85 -8.82
CA SER A 127 -1.77 -10.60 -8.12
C SER A 127 -1.66 -10.79 -6.60
N PRO A 128 -0.78 -10.05 -5.91
CA PRO A 128 -0.55 -10.25 -4.49
C PRO A 128 -1.78 -9.87 -3.63
N ILE A 129 -2.00 -10.64 -2.58
CA ILE A 129 -2.88 -10.29 -1.46
C ILE A 129 -2.01 -10.22 -0.21
N THR A 130 -1.97 -9.08 0.47
CA THR A 130 -1.32 -8.95 1.79
C THR A 130 -2.38 -8.88 2.88
N VAL A 131 -2.15 -9.58 3.98
CA VAL A 131 -3.08 -9.65 5.12
C VAL A 131 -2.43 -9.01 6.34
N ASN A 132 -2.84 -7.81 6.65
CA ASN A 132 -2.39 -7.01 7.79
C ASN A 132 -3.41 -7.04 8.95
N GLY A 133 -3.14 -6.25 9.99
CA GLY A 133 -4.02 -6.10 11.15
C GLY A 133 -4.01 -7.29 12.09
N PHE A 134 -4.82 -7.23 13.13
CA PHE A 134 -4.96 -8.32 14.10
C PHE A 134 -5.63 -9.53 13.45
N LYS A 135 -5.00 -10.69 13.61
CA LYS A 135 -5.46 -11.94 13.02
C LYS A 135 -5.75 -12.99 14.11
N ASP A 136 -7.00 -13.37 14.20
CA ASP A 136 -7.41 -14.54 14.96
C ASP A 136 -7.27 -15.82 14.10
N LYS A 137 -7.53 -16.96 14.72
CA LYS A 137 -7.44 -18.28 14.07
C LYS A 137 -8.30 -18.40 12.80
N GLU A 138 -9.50 -17.84 12.81
CA GLU A 138 -10.39 -17.87 11.65
C GLU A 138 -9.83 -17.06 10.48
N MET A 139 -9.25 -15.88 10.74
CA MET A 139 -8.66 -15.04 9.69
C MET A 139 -7.41 -15.70 9.09
N ILE A 140 -6.59 -16.32 9.93
CA ILE A 140 -5.42 -17.10 9.47
C ILE A 140 -5.89 -18.31 8.65
N HIS A 141 -6.90 -19.07 9.12
CA HIS A 141 -7.46 -20.18 8.36
C HIS A 141 -8.02 -19.74 6.99
N LEU A 142 -8.70 -18.58 6.90
CA LEU A 142 -9.10 -18.00 5.60
C LEU A 142 -7.90 -17.74 4.69
N GLY A 143 -6.75 -17.36 5.23
CA GLY A 143 -5.51 -17.23 4.47
C GLY A 143 -5.04 -18.57 3.87
N PHE A 144 -5.13 -19.68 4.62
CA PHE A 144 -4.84 -21.02 4.11
C PHE A 144 -5.82 -21.43 3.01
N ILE A 145 -7.11 -21.15 3.19
CA ILE A 145 -8.14 -21.39 2.16
C ILE A 145 -7.81 -20.57 0.89
N ALA A 146 -7.48 -19.29 1.03
CA ALA A 146 -7.09 -18.45 -0.10
C ALA A 146 -5.88 -19.03 -0.84
N LYS A 147 -4.87 -19.52 -0.11
CA LYS A 147 -3.71 -20.20 -0.70
C LYS A 147 -4.11 -21.45 -1.47
N SER A 148 -4.96 -22.29 -0.90
CA SER A 148 -5.46 -23.52 -1.56
C SER A 148 -6.31 -23.24 -2.80
N MET A 149 -6.95 -22.05 -2.88
CA MET A 149 -7.66 -21.56 -4.05
C MET A 149 -6.73 -20.96 -5.14
N GLY A 150 -5.41 -20.94 -4.90
CA GLY A 150 -4.41 -20.46 -5.84
C GLY A 150 -4.10 -18.95 -5.74
N HIS A 151 -4.57 -18.27 -4.69
CA HIS A 151 -4.19 -16.86 -4.48
C HIS A 151 -2.74 -16.72 -4.06
N ASN A 152 -2.07 -15.67 -4.55
CA ASN A 152 -0.75 -15.25 -4.11
C ASN A 152 -0.88 -14.43 -2.82
N ILE A 153 -0.99 -15.09 -1.70
CA ILE A 153 -1.29 -14.48 -0.40
C ILE A 153 -0.09 -14.51 0.54
N THR A 154 0.14 -13.38 1.22
CA THR A 154 1.15 -13.22 2.27
C THR A 154 0.47 -12.75 3.56
N ILE A 155 0.59 -13.51 4.63
CA ILE A 155 0.11 -13.15 5.98
C ILE A 155 1.24 -12.40 6.69
N ILE A 156 0.97 -11.15 7.09
CA ILE A 156 1.93 -10.28 7.77
C ILE A 156 1.80 -10.45 9.27
N ILE A 157 2.79 -11.02 9.91
CA ILE A 157 2.84 -11.28 11.36
C ILE A 157 3.13 -9.99 12.11
N GLU A 158 2.26 -9.63 13.05
CA GLU A 158 2.36 -8.43 13.90
C GLU A 158 2.66 -8.77 15.37
N GLY A 159 2.61 -10.05 15.75
CA GLY A 159 2.93 -10.59 17.08
C GLY A 159 3.22 -12.08 17.02
N LEU A 160 4.04 -12.60 17.95
CA LEU A 160 4.45 -14.01 17.98
C LEU A 160 3.27 -14.98 18.06
N ASN A 161 2.23 -14.61 18.81
CA ASN A 161 1.00 -15.40 18.92
C ASN A 161 0.33 -15.69 17.57
N GLU A 162 0.46 -14.80 16.59
CA GLU A 162 -0.08 -15.02 15.24
C GLU A 162 0.69 -16.11 14.49
N LEU A 163 2.00 -16.22 14.73
CA LEU A 163 2.83 -17.29 14.17
C LEU A 163 2.50 -18.64 14.82
N GLU A 164 2.26 -18.65 16.13
CA GLU A 164 1.78 -19.84 16.85
C GLU A 164 0.46 -20.36 16.28
N ILE A 165 -0.47 -19.44 15.96
CA ILE A 165 -1.75 -19.79 15.33
C ILE A 165 -1.53 -20.35 13.91
N ILE A 166 -0.58 -19.82 13.13
CA ILE A 166 -0.23 -20.38 11.81
C ILE A 166 0.23 -21.83 11.95
N ILE A 167 1.09 -22.12 12.94
CA ILE A 167 1.58 -23.47 13.22
C ILE A 167 0.41 -24.39 13.63
N GLU A 168 -0.48 -23.91 14.50
CA GLU A 168 -1.68 -24.65 14.92
C GLU A 168 -2.56 -25.00 13.71
N VAL A 169 -2.94 -24.00 12.87
CA VAL A 169 -3.77 -24.22 11.68
C VAL A 169 -3.09 -25.16 10.68
N LEU A 170 -1.79 -25.04 10.46
CA LEU A 170 -1.03 -25.93 9.61
C LEU A 170 -1.10 -27.39 10.10
N ASN A 171 -0.93 -27.60 11.42
CA ASN A 171 -0.96 -28.93 12.03
C ASN A 171 -2.35 -29.56 11.99
N GLU A 172 -3.41 -28.77 12.17
CA GLU A 172 -4.80 -29.24 12.13
C GLU A 172 -5.27 -29.56 10.72
N THR A 173 -4.98 -28.69 9.76
CA THR A 173 -5.58 -28.76 8.42
C THR A 173 -4.73 -29.51 7.41
N LYS A 174 -3.41 -29.56 7.60
CA LYS A 174 -2.41 -30.07 6.64
C LYS A 174 -2.47 -29.37 5.26
N MET A 175 -3.05 -28.17 5.20
CA MET A 175 -3.10 -27.36 4.00
C MET A 175 -1.72 -26.76 3.70
N GLU A 176 -1.52 -26.31 2.45
CA GLU A 176 -0.31 -25.57 2.07
C GLU A 176 -0.24 -24.25 2.83
N CYS A 177 0.90 -23.98 3.49
CA CYS A 177 1.11 -22.75 4.22
C CYS A 177 1.18 -21.55 3.26
N PRO A 178 0.48 -20.45 3.53
CA PRO A 178 0.64 -19.17 2.82
C PRO A 178 2.06 -18.62 2.95
N ASN A 179 2.40 -17.62 2.13
CA ASN A 179 3.60 -16.84 2.38
C ASN A 179 3.45 -16.08 3.71
N ILE A 180 4.57 -15.93 4.41
CA ILE A 180 4.66 -15.23 5.69
C ILE A 180 5.50 -13.97 5.48
N GLY A 181 5.03 -12.85 6.02
CA GLY A 181 5.82 -11.63 6.18
C GLY A 181 5.95 -11.27 7.66
N LEU A 182 7.02 -10.61 8.04
CA LEU A 182 7.21 -10.10 9.41
C LEU A 182 7.07 -8.57 9.41
N ARG A 183 6.18 -8.05 10.22
CA ARG A 183 6.05 -6.60 10.42
C ARG A 183 7.05 -6.13 11.46
N VAL A 184 7.93 -5.24 11.04
CA VAL A 184 8.99 -4.69 11.88
C VAL A 184 8.46 -3.47 12.63
N ARG A 185 8.65 -3.46 13.96
CA ARG A 185 8.49 -2.27 14.81
C ARG A 185 9.77 -1.48 14.78
N LEU A 186 9.80 -0.44 13.95
CA LEU A 186 10.98 0.39 13.78
C LEU A 186 11.23 1.30 14.97
N HIS A 187 12.50 1.56 15.31
CA HIS A 187 12.89 2.58 16.28
C HIS A 187 12.65 4.00 15.76
N SER A 188 12.76 4.19 14.44
CA SER A 188 12.47 5.47 13.78
C SER A 188 10.98 5.79 13.82
N GLY A 189 10.61 6.87 14.51
CA GLY A 189 9.22 7.37 14.55
C GLY A 189 8.80 8.03 13.25
N GLY A 190 7.51 7.92 12.89
CA GLY A 190 6.89 8.62 11.78
C GLY A 190 6.77 10.14 12.02
N SER A 191 6.37 10.87 10.98
CA SER A 191 6.03 12.30 11.05
C SER A 191 4.54 12.53 10.72
N GLY A 192 3.98 13.64 11.22
CA GLY A 192 2.60 14.05 10.97
C GLY A 192 1.60 13.64 12.05
N LEU A 193 0.30 13.79 11.77
CA LEU A 193 -0.81 13.57 12.72
C LEU A 193 -0.83 12.15 13.33
N TRP A 194 -0.26 11.17 12.66
CA TRP A 194 -0.23 9.75 13.06
C TRP A 194 1.17 9.27 13.47
N ALA A 195 2.07 10.19 13.85
CA ALA A 195 3.44 9.87 14.29
C ALA A 195 3.48 8.85 15.45
N LYS A 196 2.44 8.80 16.28
CA LYS A 196 2.30 7.85 17.39
C LYS A 196 1.96 6.42 16.96
N SER A 197 1.61 6.18 15.70
CA SER A 197 1.31 4.83 15.19
C SER A 197 2.54 4.08 14.70
N GLY A 198 3.71 4.71 14.69
CA GLY A 198 5.02 4.13 14.37
C GLY A 198 6.04 4.40 15.49
N GLY A 199 7.24 3.83 15.34
CA GLY A 199 8.33 3.98 16.31
C GLY A 199 8.24 3.03 17.50
N ILE A 200 9.15 3.19 18.45
CA ILE A 200 9.33 2.31 19.63
C ILE A 200 8.04 2.10 20.45
N ASN A 201 7.19 3.12 20.50
CA ASN A 201 5.91 3.09 21.23
C ASN A 201 4.74 2.56 20.39
N SER A 202 5.01 2.06 19.18
CA SER A 202 3.98 1.43 18.35
C SER A 202 3.48 0.16 19.02
N LYS A 203 2.16 -0.03 19.03
CA LYS A 203 1.54 -1.29 19.43
C LYS A 203 1.55 -2.36 18.34
N PHE A 204 2.09 -2.06 17.16
CA PHE A 204 2.09 -2.91 15.99
C PHE A 204 3.51 -3.35 15.63
N GLY A 205 3.63 -4.60 15.21
CA GLY A 205 4.86 -5.17 14.69
C GLY A 205 5.81 -5.70 15.79
N LEU A 206 6.77 -6.48 15.37
CA LEU A 206 7.76 -7.18 16.17
C LEU A 206 8.98 -6.29 16.43
N THR A 207 9.48 -6.29 17.64
CA THR A 207 10.80 -5.75 17.99
C THR A 207 11.92 -6.59 17.36
N SER A 208 13.15 -6.10 17.36
CA SER A 208 14.29 -6.86 16.83
C SER A 208 14.47 -8.21 17.57
N THR A 209 14.21 -8.27 18.87
CA THR A 209 14.25 -9.51 19.65
C THR A 209 13.13 -10.46 19.22
N GLU A 210 11.90 -9.97 19.14
CA GLU A 210 10.73 -10.76 18.68
C GLU A 210 10.89 -11.23 17.22
N ILE A 211 11.62 -10.53 16.35
CA ILE A 211 11.94 -10.98 14.99
C ILE A 211 12.87 -12.20 15.02
N LEU A 212 13.86 -12.20 15.90
CA LEU A 212 14.75 -13.36 16.07
C LEU A 212 13.99 -14.55 16.67
N GLU A 213 13.17 -14.33 17.69
CA GLU A 213 12.29 -15.36 18.26
C GLU A 213 11.31 -15.92 17.21
N ALA A 214 10.73 -15.05 16.35
CA ALA A 214 9.89 -15.48 15.24
C ALA A 214 10.68 -16.34 14.23
N TYR A 215 11.91 -15.95 13.92
CA TYR A 215 12.76 -16.71 13.01
C TYR A 215 13.10 -18.10 13.59
N GLU A 216 13.52 -18.18 14.85
CA GLU A 216 13.78 -19.45 15.55
C GLU A 216 12.54 -20.36 15.58
N LEU A 217 11.38 -19.79 15.93
CA LEU A 217 10.12 -20.53 15.91
C LEU A 217 9.75 -21.05 14.51
N MET A 218 10.04 -20.26 13.46
CA MET A 218 9.85 -20.69 12.07
C MET A 218 10.84 -21.79 11.67
N GLU A 219 12.09 -21.74 12.14
CA GLU A 219 13.11 -22.75 11.88
C GLU A 219 12.72 -24.08 12.51
N ASP A 220 12.34 -24.09 13.77
CA ASP A 220 11.88 -25.27 14.52
C ASP A 220 10.68 -25.96 13.86
N ASN A 221 9.84 -25.21 13.15
CA ASN A 221 8.63 -25.71 12.49
C ASN A 221 8.77 -25.86 10.96
N ASN A 222 9.98 -25.74 10.41
CA ASN A 222 10.26 -25.80 8.96
C ASN A 222 9.47 -24.77 8.11
N LEU A 223 9.21 -23.59 8.67
CA LEU A 223 8.44 -22.49 8.05
C LEU A 223 9.32 -21.41 7.42
N VAL A 224 10.63 -21.39 7.64
CA VAL A 224 11.55 -20.35 7.09
C VAL A 224 11.43 -20.24 5.57
N LYS A 225 11.14 -21.33 4.86
CA LYS A 225 10.90 -21.33 3.41
C LYS A 225 9.66 -20.54 2.98
N HIS A 226 8.73 -20.23 3.90
CA HIS A 226 7.54 -19.42 3.66
C HIS A 226 7.75 -17.94 4.01
N LEU A 227 8.88 -17.58 4.65
CA LEU A 227 9.24 -16.18 4.92
C LEU A 227 9.68 -15.52 3.62
N THR A 228 8.84 -14.62 3.12
CA THR A 228 9.06 -13.96 1.81
C THR A 228 9.14 -12.44 1.89
N MET A 229 8.67 -11.83 2.99
CA MET A 229 8.50 -10.39 3.08
C MET A 229 8.84 -9.84 4.46
N ILE A 230 9.50 -8.68 4.46
CA ILE A 230 9.54 -7.76 5.61
C ILE A 230 8.54 -6.63 5.35
N HIS A 231 7.75 -6.28 6.34
CA HIS A 231 6.78 -5.19 6.25
C HIS A 231 7.05 -4.13 7.32
N PHE A 232 6.85 -2.86 6.98
CA PHE A 232 6.74 -1.80 7.96
C PHE A 232 5.76 -0.71 7.50
N HIS A 233 5.28 0.08 8.46
CA HIS A 233 4.45 1.24 8.16
C HIS A 233 4.78 2.38 9.12
N ILE A 234 5.18 3.52 8.57
CA ILE A 234 5.65 4.68 9.36
C ILE A 234 4.58 5.75 9.59
N GLY A 235 3.35 5.49 9.20
CA GLY A 235 2.21 6.39 9.37
C GLY A 235 1.64 6.91 8.06
N SER A 236 0.53 7.64 8.16
CA SER A 236 -0.18 8.23 7.01
C SER A 236 0.22 9.68 6.76
N ALA A 237 0.10 10.11 5.49
CA ALA A 237 0.28 11.50 5.07
C ALA A 237 1.62 12.10 5.51
N MET A 238 2.71 11.44 5.16
CA MET A 238 4.06 11.94 5.42
C MET A 238 4.29 13.25 4.69
N ASN A 239 4.59 14.31 5.43
CA ASN A 239 4.95 15.60 4.86
C ASN A 239 6.46 15.72 4.51
N SER A 240 7.31 14.87 5.08
CA SER A 240 8.75 14.83 4.88
C SER A 240 9.23 13.42 4.63
N ILE A 241 10.24 13.27 3.76
CA ILE A 241 10.83 11.98 3.40
C ILE A 241 11.85 11.47 4.42
N LYS A 242 12.34 12.33 5.32
CA LYS A 242 13.41 11.97 6.28
C LYS A 242 13.08 10.77 7.17
N PRO A 243 11.87 10.63 7.75
CA PRO A 243 11.49 9.44 8.50
C PRO A 243 11.52 8.15 7.67
N LEU A 244 11.08 8.23 6.40
CA LEU A 244 11.13 7.09 5.49
C LEU A 244 12.57 6.60 5.27
N LYS A 245 13.51 7.50 5.02
CA LYS A 245 14.94 7.12 4.83
C LYS A 245 15.51 6.37 6.03
N LYS A 246 15.16 6.77 7.25
CA LYS A 246 15.56 6.05 8.47
C LYS A 246 14.93 4.67 8.53
N ALA A 247 13.63 4.59 8.26
CA ALA A 247 12.87 3.35 8.24
C ALA A 247 13.40 2.34 7.21
N LEU A 248 13.72 2.82 6.02
CA LEU A 248 14.31 2.01 4.95
C LEU A 248 15.68 1.44 5.35
N ARG A 249 16.52 2.23 6.02
CA ARG A 249 17.81 1.75 6.50
C ARG A 249 17.65 0.67 7.55
N GLU A 250 16.79 0.90 8.54
CA GLU A 250 16.54 -0.06 9.62
C GLU A 250 15.95 -1.37 9.07
N SER A 251 14.90 -1.30 8.26
CA SER A 251 14.27 -2.49 7.66
C SER A 251 15.18 -3.21 6.65
N GLY A 252 15.98 -2.47 5.88
CA GLY A 252 16.95 -3.03 4.95
C GLY A 252 18.06 -3.82 5.66
N HIS A 253 18.53 -3.35 6.82
CA HIS A 253 19.47 -4.12 7.64
C HIS A 253 18.82 -5.39 8.20
N ILE A 254 17.58 -5.32 8.71
CA ILE A 254 16.85 -6.51 9.19
C ILE A 254 16.65 -7.53 8.07
N TYR A 255 16.27 -7.06 6.87
CA TYR A 255 16.17 -7.91 5.67
C TYR A 255 17.48 -8.65 5.41
N ALA A 256 18.58 -7.92 5.39
CA ALA A 256 19.90 -8.49 5.11
C ALA A 256 20.36 -9.50 6.18
N GLU A 257 20.14 -9.20 7.46
CA GLU A 257 20.48 -10.13 8.55
C GLU A 257 19.66 -11.43 8.47
N LEU A 258 18.34 -11.35 8.20
CA LEU A 258 17.51 -12.54 8.04
C LEU A 258 17.92 -13.37 6.81
N LYS A 259 18.32 -12.71 5.70
CA LYS A 259 18.90 -13.41 4.53
C LYS A 259 20.16 -14.17 4.92
N ASN A 260 21.06 -13.56 5.67
CA ASN A 260 22.31 -14.14 6.12
C ASN A 260 22.10 -15.28 7.15
N LEU A 261 21.01 -15.24 7.94
CA LEU A 261 20.62 -16.34 8.83
C LEU A 261 20.05 -17.55 8.07
N GLY A 262 19.71 -17.43 6.79
CA GLY A 262 19.20 -18.56 5.99
C GLY A 262 17.79 -18.40 5.43
N ALA A 263 17.15 -17.22 5.56
CA ALA A 263 15.86 -16.95 4.94
C ALA A 263 16.03 -16.76 3.41
N THR A 264 16.36 -17.82 2.69
CA THR A 264 16.69 -17.77 1.25
C THR A 264 15.54 -17.26 0.38
N ASN A 265 14.28 -17.56 0.76
CA ASN A 265 13.09 -17.13 0.04
C ASN A 265 12.62 -15.70 0.41
N LEU A 266 13.22 -15.09 1.42
CA LEU A 266 12.97 -13.68 1.75
C LEU A 266 13.49 -12.80 0.61
N ASN A 267 12.60 -12.16 -0.12
CA ASN A 267 12.91 -11.42 -1.34
C ASN A 267 12.17 -10.09 -1.47
N SER A 268 11.39 -9.69 -0.49
CA SER A 268 10.53 -8.50 -0.60
C SER A 268 10.56 -7.63 0.65
N ILE A 269 10.50 -6.31 0.45
CA ILE A 269 10.24 -5.33 1.50
C ILE A 269 8.98 -4.54 1.15
N ASN A 270 7.95 -4.64 2.00
CA ASN A 270 6.76 -3.81 1.92
C ASN A 270 6.92 -2.59 2.84
N ILE A 271 7.03 -1.43 2.22
CA ILE A 271 7.27 -0.16 2.93
C ILE A 271 5.96 0.49 3.45
N GLY A 272 4.84 -0.21 3.33
CA GLY A 272 3.52 0.28 3.74
C GLY A 272 3.01 1.42 2.85
N GLY A 273 2.10 2.19 3.40
CA GLY A 273 1.57 3.39 2.78
C GLY A 273 2.27 4.66 3.30
N GLY A 274 1.57 5.78 3.17
CA GLY A 274 2.02 7.05 3.76
C GLY A 274 2.31 8.15 2.74
N LEU A 275 2.27 7.87 1.43
CA LEU A 275 2.34 8.91 0.40
C LEU A 275 1.25 9.96 0.66
N ALA A 276 1.70 11.19 0.90
CA ALA A 276 0.80 12.31 1.12
C ALA A 276 0.18 12.82 -0.18
N VAL A 277 -1.03 13.32 -0.09
CA VAL A 277 -1.71 14.10 -1.14
C VAL A 277 -2.01 15.49 -0.60
N GLU A 278 -2.07 16.46 -1.50
CA GLU A 278 -2.43 17.82 -1.14
C GLU A 278 -3.93 17.97 -0.99
N TYR A 279 -4.36 18.48 0.16
CA TYR A 279 -5.76 18.85 0.42
C TYR A 279 -5.92 20.34 0.67
N ASN A 280 -4.79 21.03 0.95
CA ASN A 280 -4.82 22.45 1.24
C ASN A 280 -4.90 23.25 -0.06
N ALA A 281 -5.85 24.19 -0.12
CA ALA A 281 -6.02 25.10 -1.25
C ALA A 281 -5.05 26.28 -1.25
N TYR A 282 -4.32 26.50 -0.15
CA TYR A 282 -3.49 27.71 0.05
C TYR A 282 -2.00 27.41 0.18
N GLU A 283 -1.65 26.26 0.77
CA GLU A 283 -0.27 25.88 1.07
C GLU A 283 -0.01 24.43 0.72
N ARG A 284 1.17 24.13 0.20
CA ARG A 284 1.64 22.77 0.03
C ARG A 284 2.02 22.18 1.38
N THR A 285 1.56 20.95 1.64
CA THR A 285 1.84 20.21 2.88
C THR A 285 2.84 19.06 2.66
N ARG A 286 3.02 18.64 1.41
CA ARG A 286 4.00 17.63 1.01
C ARG A 286 5.25 18.31 0.44
N PHE A 287 6.40 18.07 1.06
CA PHE A 287 7.69 18.67 0.71
C PHE A 287 8.62 17.72 -0.06
N TYR A 288 8.07 16.81 -0.84
CA TYR A 288 8.79 15.90 -1.73
C TYR A 288 7.92 15.51 -2.93
N SER A 289 8.57 15.18 -4.03
CA SER A 289 7.91 14.63 -5.23
C SER A 289 7.79 13.11 -5.16
N LEU A 290 6.92 12.51 -6.00
CA LEU A 290 6.85 11.06 -6.14
C LEU A 290 8.16 10.47 -6.66
N THR A 291 8.83 11.18 -7.58
CA THR A 291 10.15 10.78 -8.12
C THR A 291 11.21 10.75 -7.03
N GLU A 292 11.25 11.78 -6.19
CA GLU A 292 12.17 11.84 -5.05
C GLU A 292 11.91 10.70 -4.05
N PHE A 293 10.63 10.40 -3.79
CA PHE A 293 10.23 9.26 -2.98
C PHE A 293 10.73 7.92 -3.56
N ALA A 294 10.50 7.67 -4.85
CA ALA A 294 10.92 6.44 -5.51
C ALA A 294 12.46 6.31 -5.54
N ASN A 295 13.16 7.40 -5.91
CA ASN A 295 14.62 7.43 -5.95
C ASN A 295 15.25 7.13 -4.59
N ASP A 296 14.71 7.72 -3.52
CA ASP A 296 15.21 7.49 -2.17
C ASP A 296 14.98 6.05 -1.69
N VAL A 297 13.84 5.44 -2.05
CA VAL A 297 13.55 4.02 -1.74
C VAL A 297 14.55 3.12 -2.46
N ILE A 298 14.66 3.28 -3.78
CA ILE A 298 15.54 2.47 -4.62
C ILE A 298 17.00 2.59 -4.20
N PHE A 299 17.51 3.83 -4.10
CA PHE A 299 18.89 4.10 -3.75
C PHE A 299 19.25 3.50 -2.38
N THR A 300 18.40 3.71 -1.36
CA THR A 300 18.68 3.26 0.00
C THR A 300 18.74 1.74 0.09
N LEU A 301 17.77 1.03 -0.51
CA LEU A 301 17.74 -0.44 -0.46
C LEU A 301 18.86 -1.06 -1.29
N LYS A 302 19.20 -0.48 -2.44
CA LYS A 302 20.35 -0.90 -3.25
C LYS A 302 21.66 -0.78 -2.49
N ASP A 303 21.89 0.38 -1.87
CA ASP A 303 23.12 0.63 -1.09
C ASP A 303 23.30 -0.38 0.04
N ILE A 304 22.24 -0.65 0.80
CA ILE A 304 22.29 -1.64 1.89
C ILE A 304 22.50 -3.06 1.37
N ALA A 305 21.77 -3.47 0.35
CA ALA A 305 21.93 -4.81 -0.25
C ALA A 305 23.37 -5.02 -0.72
N LYS A 306 23.95 -4.02 -1.39
CA LYS A 306 25.36 -4.05 -1.81
C LYS A 306 26.33 -4.13 -0.63
N GLN A 307 26.14 -3.30 0.41
CA GLN A 307 26.99 -3.29 1.61
C GLN A 307 26.97 -4.62 2.37
N LYS A 308 25.80 -5.28 2.41
CA LYS A 308 25.57 -6.54 3.14
C LYS A 308 25.79 -7.79 2.28
N GLY A 309 26.02 -7.65 0.98
CA GLY A 309 26.25 -8.77 0.07
C GLY A 309 25.01 -9.65 -0.15
N VAL A 310 23.83 -9.06 -0.12
CA VAL A 310 22.56 -9.77 -0.35
C VAL A 310 21.86 -9.27 -1.62
N ASP A 311 20.90 -10.04 -2.13
CA ASP A 311 20.09 -9.63 -3.27
C ASP A 311 19.22 -8.40 -2.95
N GLU A 312 19.06 -7.52 -3.93
CA GLU A 312 18.17 -6.36 -3.84
C GLU A 312 16.70 -6.82 -3.75
N PRO A 313 15.94 -6.38 -2.72
CA PRO A 313 14.58 -6.87 -2.52
C PRO A 313 13.58 -6.32 -3.54
N ASN A 314 12.53 -7.07 -3.84
CA ASN A 314 11.33 -6.50 -4.46
C ASN A 314 10.69 -5.48 -3.50
N ILE A 315 10.18 -4.39 -4.04
CA ILE A 315 9.57 -3.32 -3.27
C ILE A 315 8.05 -3.41 -3.38
N PHE A 316 7.37 -3.34 -2.25
CA PHE A 316 5.92 -3.24 -2.16
C PHE A 316 5.51 -1.92 -1.51
N THR A 317 4.38 -1.34 -1.98
CA THR A 317 3.74 -0.19 -1.32
C THR A 317 2.24 -0.42 -1.12
N GLU A 318 1.69 0.23 -0.08
CA GLU A 318 0.26 0.24 0.27
C GLU A 318 -0.32 1.66 0.18
N SER A 319 -0.07 2.35 -0.92
CA SER A 319 -0.33 3.79 -1.09
C SER A 319 -1.80 4.12 -1.41
N GLY A 320 -2.75 3.66 -0.58
CA GLY A 320 -4.18 3.78 -0.83
C GLY A 320 -4.68 5.21 -0.99
N ARG A 321 -4.27 6.14 -0.12
CA ARG A 321 -4.65 7.56 -0.20
C ARG A 321 -4.20 8.19 -1.52
N PHE A 322 -2.97 7.93 -1.94
CA PHE A 322 -2.44 8.45 -3.21
C PHE A 322 -3.29 8.01 -4.41
N ILE A 323 -3.76 6.76 -4.40
CA ILE A 323 -4.57 6.19 -5.48
C ILE A 323 -6.01 6.75 -5.48
N SER A 324 -6.61 6.93 -4.29
CA SER A 324 -8.07 7.16 -4.19
C SER A 324 -8.49 8.61 -4.01
N ALA A 325 -7.66 9.46 -3.40
CA ALA A 325 -8.10 10.74 -2.86
C ALA A 325 -8.66 11.69 -3.91
N ALA A 326 -8.00 11.84 -5.06
CA ALA A 326 -8.43 12.79 -6.11
C ALA A 326 -9.60 12.26 -6.97
N SER A 327 -9.95 10.98 -6.86
CA SER A 327 -10.91 10.31 -7.75
C SER A 327 -12.38 10.56 -7.39
N THR A 328 -12.66 11.29 -6.31
CA THR A 328 -14.02 11.49 -5.81
C THR A 328 -14.26 12.94 -5.39
N VAL A 329 -15.36 13.50 -5.86
CA VAL A 329 -15.80 14.89 -5.53
C VAL A 329 -17.19 14.83 -4.91
N LEU A 330 -17.36 15.45 -3.75
CA LEU A 330 -18.66 15.68 -3.13
C LEU A 330 -19.20 17.04 -3.56
N ILE A 331 -20.41 17.07 -4.09
CA ILE A 331 -21.14 18.29 -4.46
C ILE A 331 -22.40 18.37 -3.62
N THR A 332 -22.54 19.46 -2.89
CA THR A 332 -23.72 19.70 -2.03
C THR A 332 -24.42 20.99 -2.46
N PRO A 333 -25.76 21.07 -2.42
CA PRO A 333 -26.47 22.33 -2.58
C PRO A 333 -26.20 23.22 -1.35
N VAL A 334 -26.16 24.53 -1.56
CA VAL A 334 -26.25 25.52 -0.49
C VAL A 334 -27.74 25.71 -0.18
N LEU A 335 -28.12 25.58 1.09
CA LEU A 335 -29.50 25.78 1.56
C LEU A 335 -29.78 27.23 1.89
#